data_72cbdf90292728ff03f5c4a099314d1f
#
_entry.id   72cbdf90292728ff03f5c4a099314d1f
#
_cell.length_a   1.000
_cell.length_b   1.000
_cell.length_c   1.000
_cell.angle_alpha   90.00
_cell.angle_beta   90.00
_cell.angle_gamma   90.00
#
_symmetry.space_group_name_H-M   'P 1'
#
loop_
_entity.id
_entity.type
_entity.pdbx_description
1 polymer ?
#
loop_
_entity_poly.entity_id
_entity_poly.type
_entity_poly.pdbx_seq_one_letter_code
_entity_poly.pdbx_strand_id
1 'polypeptide(L)'
;MLAPPHVPEIRQHLADEAHDLWLKTEAELDAIGLPPPFWAFAWAGGQALARHVLDHPGLVRGRRVADFATGSGLVAIAAARAGTAAVTGYDIDPFCAAAIRLNAALNETPVGFEARDIIGEIPQADIMLAGDVFFDADMARRITPWFDRLSAQGIAILVGDPGRAYLPADRVSRLATYEVPVTRALEDAEIKRTNVWRWTGA
;
A
#
# COMPACT_ATOMS: atom_id res chain seq x y z
N MET A 1 13.75 -14.05 0.72
CA MET A 1 13.65 -13.02 -0.35
C MET A 1 12.67 -13.55 -1.39
N LEU A 2 11.60 -12.85 -1.65
CA LEU A 2 10.50 -13.27 -2.53
C LEU A 2 10.20 -12.15 -3.54
N ALA A 3 9.57 -12.50 -4.66
CA ALA A 3 8.96 -11.55 -5.56
C ALA A 3 7.43 -11.69 -5.41
N PRO A 4 6.69 -10.60 -5.16
CA PRO A 4 5.23 -10.67 -5.15
C PRO A 4 4.73 -11.22 -6.49
N PRO A 5 3.81 -12.18 -6.50
CA PRO A 5 3.45 -12.91 -7.73
C PRO A 5 2.93 -12.01 -8.87
N HIS A 6 2.25 -10.91 -8.52
CA HIS A 6 1.69 -9.99 -9.50
C HIS A 6 2.66 -8.90 -9.94
N VAL A 7 3.81 -8.76 -9.24
CA VAL A 7 4.85 -7.75 -9.51
C VAL A 7 6.23 -8.41 -9.44
N PRO A 8 6.52 -9.42 -10.29
CA PRO A 8 7.74 -10.22 -10.21
C PRO A 8 9.02 -9.42 -10.46
N GLU A 9 8.92 -8.23 -11.00
CA GLU A 9 10.06 -7.33 -11.21
C GLU A 9 10.59 -6.71 -9.92
N ILE A 10 9.79 -6.71 -8.84
CA ILE A 10 10.18 -6.15 -7.54
C ILE A 10 10.48 -7.31 -6.59
N ARG A 11 11.68 -7.30 -6.00
CA ARG A 11 12.08 -8.27 -4.98
C ARG A 11 11.93 -7.66 -3.60
N GLN A 12 11.44 -8.45 -2.64
CA GLN A 12 11.25 -7.98 -1.28
C GLN A 12 11.68 -9.03 -0.24
N HIS A 13 12.07 -8.54 0.91
CA HIS A 13 12.17 -9.33 2.14
C HIS A 13 10.74 -9.42 2.71
N LEU A 14 10.06 -10.52 2.41
CA LEU A 14 8.73 -10.82 2.91
C LEU A 14 8.79 -12.07 3.78
N ALA A 15 7.88 -12.16 4.73
CA ALA A 15 7.59 -13.41 5.42
C ALA A 15 6.82 -14.34 4.47
N ASP A 16 6.98 -15.63 4.66
CA ASP A 16 6.07 -16.62 4.11
C ASP A 16 4.86 -16.82 5.04
N GLU A 17 3.84 -17.48 4.54
CA GLU A 17 2.59 -17.75 5.27
C GLU A 17 2.76 -18.68 6.47
N ALA A 18 3.89 -19.38 6.57
CA ALA A 18 4.22 -20.28 7.67
C ALA A 18 5.02 -19.56 8.78
N HIS A 19 5.24 -18.24 8.67
CA HIS A 19 6.01 -17.51 9.67
C HIS A 19 5.28 -17.47 11.02
N ASP A 20 5.98 -17.86 12.08
CA ASP A 20 5.41 -17.98 13.44
C ASP A 20 4.68 -16.71 13.94
N LEU A 21 5.13 -15.52 13.52
CA LEU A 21 4.49 -14.26 13.89
C LEU A 21 3.09 -14.10 13.26
N TRP A 22 2.87 -14.62 12.04
CA TRP A 22 1.56 -14.57 11.41
C TRP A 22 0.55 -15.51 12.05
N LEU A 23 1.05 -16.64 12.59
CA LEU A 23 0.21 -17.65 13.27
C LEU A 23 -0.21 -17.23 14.69
N LYS A 24 0.35 -16.14 15.22
CA LYS A 24 -0.03 -15.62 16.53
C LYS A 24 -1.32 -14.79 16.41
N THR A 25 -2.16 -14.93 17.43
CA THR A 25 -3.33 -14.05 17.61
C THR A 25 -2.89 -12.63 17.98
N GLU A 26 -3.78 -11.65 17.77
CA GLU A 26 -3.52 -10.26 18.21
C GLU A 26 -3.20 -10.20 19.71
N ALA A 27 -3.91 -10.96 20.55
CA ALA A 27 -3.66 -11.00 21.99
C ALA A 27 -2.27 -11.56 22.34
N GLU A 28 -1.76 -12.54 21.57
CA GLU A 28 -0.41 -13.08 21.75
C GLU A 28 0.66 -12.10 21.28
N LEU A 29 0.39 -11.33 20.22
CA LEU A 29 1.27 -10.27 19.77
C LEU A 29 1.30 -9.12 20.78
N ASP A 30 0.14 -8.67 21.26
CA ASP A 30 0.03 -7.65 22.30
C ASP A 30 0.79 -8.03 23.58
N ALA A 31 0.71 -9.31 23.99
CA ALA A 31 1.41 -9.82 25.17
C ALA A 31 2.94 -9.71 25.07
N ILE A 32 3.48 -9.65 23.84
CA ILE A 32 4.92 -9.47 23.59
C ILE A 32 5.24 -8.06 23.08
N GLY A 33 4.24 -7.16 23.06
CA GLY A 33 4.41 -5.75 22.67
C GLY A 33 4.63 -5.54 21.16
N LEU A 34 4.13 -6.42 20.32
CA LEU A 34 4.25 -6.33 18.87
C LEU A 34 2.89 -6.09 18.21
N PRO A 35 2.79 -5.15 17.27
CA PRO A 35 1.60 -5.03 16.41
C PRO A 35 1.56 -6.19 15.39
N PRO A 36 0.37 -6.46 14.77
CA PRO A 36 0.27 -7.39 13.66
C PRO A 36 1.24 -7.03 12.53
N PRO A 37 2.06 -7.96 12.02
CA PRO A 37 3.14 -7.67 11.09
C PRO A 37 2.62 -7.49 9.65
N PHE A 38 1.68 -6.59 9.42
CA PHE A 38 1.09 -6.35 8.09
C PHE A 38 2.14 -5.98 7.02
N TRP A 39 3.21 -5.29 7.43
CA TRP A 39 4.34 -4.92 6.57
C TRP A 39 5.14 -6.12 6.03
N ALA A 40 5.00 -7.29 6.65
CA ALA A 40 5.75 -8.47 6.26
C ALA A 40 5.17 -9.19 5.02
N PHE A 41 4.02 -8.75 4.51
CA PHE A 41 3.29 -9.45 3.43
C PHE A 41 2.95 -8.51 2.27
N ALA A 42 2.87 -9.09 1.06
CA ALA A 42 2.44 -8.38 -0.14
C ALA A 42 0.92 -8.56 -0.34
N TRP A 43 0.13 -7.66 0.21
CA TRP A 43 -1.33 -7.67 0.12
C TRP A 43 -1.85 -7.43 -1.30
N ALA A 44 -3.03 -7.95 -1.60
CA ALA A 44 -3.59 -7.93 -2.95
C ALA A 44 -3.78 -6.53 -3.52
N GLY A 45 -4.28 -5.57 -2.72
CA GLY A 45 -4.46 -4.18 -3.14
C GLY A 45 -3.14 -3.49 -3.46
N GLY A 46 -2.13 -3.69 -2.61
CA GLY A 46 -0.77 -3.21 -2.85
C GLY A 46 -0.15 -3.77 -4.12
N GLN A 47 -0.30 -5.09 -4.38
CA GLN A 47 0.20 -5.73 -5.59
C GLN A 47 -0.48 -5.19 -6.86
N ALA A 48 -1.83 -5.07 -6.87
CA ALA A 48 -2.57 -4.53 -8.01
C ALA A 48 -2.19 -3.07 -8.29
N LEU A 49 -2.06 -2.25 -7.23
CA LEU A 49 -1.69 -0.84 -7.37
C LEU A 49 -0.25 -0.69 -7.89
N ALA A 50 0.69 -1.46 -7.37
CA ALA A 50 2.08 -1.49 -7.84
C ALA A 50 2.16 -1.90 -9.32
N ARG A 51 1.43 -2.96 -9.74
CA ARG A 51 1.33 -3.37 -11.14
C ARG A 51 0.77 -2.26 -12.02
N HIS A 52 -0.33 -1.64 -11.58
CA HIS A 52 -0.95 -0.55 -12.33
C HIS A 52 0.00 0.64 -12.55
N VAL A 53 0.76 1.01 -11.54
CA VAL A 53 1.76 2.09 -11.61
C VAL A 53 2.89 1.74 -12.58
N LEU A 54 3.38 0.50 -12.56
CA LEU A 54 4.44 0.05 -13.48
C LEU A 54 3.94 0.00 -14.94
N ASP A 55 2.71 -0.44 -15.17
CA ASP A 55 2.12 -0.50 -16.52
C ASP A 55 1.74 0.88 -17.06
N HIS A 56 1.48 1.85 -16.17
CA HIS A 56 1.06 3.20 -16.51
C HIS A 56 1.99 4.26 -15.87
N PRO A 57 3.29 4.26 -16.20
CA PRO A 57 4.28 5.13 -15.53
C PRO A 57 3.96 6.62 -15.66
N GLY A 58 3.20 7.03 -16.66
CA GLY A 58 2.74 8.41 -16.81
C GLY A 58 1.87 8.93 -15.66
N LEU A 59 1.32 8.06 -14.83
CA LEU A 59 0.57 8.43 -13.64
C LEU A 59 1.46 9.09 -12.57
N VAL A 60 2.72 8.65 -12.45
CA VAL A 60 3.63 9.06 -11.37
C VAL A 60 4.93 9.71 -11.87
N ARG A 61 5.26 9.55 -13.16
CA ARG A 61 6.53 10.04 -13.70
C ARG A 61 6.70 11.55 -13.50
N GLY A 62 7.85 11.93 -12.93
CA GLY A 62 8.19 13.32 -12.64
C GLY A 62 7.37 13.96 -11.52
N ARG A 63 6.50 13.20 -10.82
CA ARG A 63 5.66 13.68 -9.72
C ARG A 63 6.27 13.32 -8.37
N ARG A 64 5.89 14.07 -7.34
CA ARG A 64 6.12 13.71 -5.95
C ARG A 64 5.01 12.78 -5.50
N VAL A 65 5.37 11.63 -4.95
CA VAL A 65 4.43 10.59 -4.55
C VAL A 65 4.47 10.40 -3.03
N ALA A 66 3.29 10.31 -2.41
CA ALA A 66 3.11 9.81 -1.07
C ALA A 66 2.52 8.40 -1.15
N ASP A 67 3.15 7.40 -0.51
CA ASP A 67 2.62 6.05 -0.36
C ASP A 67 2.13 5.89 1.09
N PHE A 68 0.82 5.88 1.27
CA PHE A 68 0.16 5.86 2.57
C PHE A 68 -0.10 4.43 3.03
N ALA A 69 0.22 4.14 4.30
CA ALA A 69 0.23 2.79 4.88
C ALA A 69 1.12 1.85 4.03
N THR A 70 2.34 2.29 3.81
CA THR A 70 3.27 1.76 2.81
C THR A 70 3.76 0.34 3.08
N GLY A 71 3.71 -0.12 4.35
CA GLY A 71 4.13 -1.45 4.78
C GLY A 71 5.55 -1.80 4.35
N SER A 72 5.68 -2.81 3.49
CA SER A 72 6.97 -3.26 2.93
C SER A 72 7.60 -2.29 1.91
N GLY A 73 6.87 -1.24 1.49
CA GLY A 73 7.31 -0.30 0.46
C GLY A 73 7.07 -0.77 -0.98
N LEU A 74 6.24 -1.78 -1.21
CA LEU A 74 6.00 -2.33 -2.55
C LEU A 74 5.54 -1.26 -3.55
N VAL A 75 4.53 -0.48 -3.18
CA VAL A 75 3.94 0.54 -4.04
C VAL A 75 4.90 1.72 -4.22
N ALA A 76 5.60 2.14 -3.15
CA ALA A 76 6.63 3.17 -3.22
C ALA A 76 7.79 2.78 -4.16
N ILE A 77 8.27 1.53 -4.09
CA ILE A 77 9.31 1.00 -4.98
C ILE A 77 8.81 0.98 -6.44
N ALA A 78 7.58 0.53 -6.67
CA ALA A 78 6.97 0.56 -8.00
C ALA A 78 6.90 1.99 -8.56
N ALA A 79 6.50 2.96 -7.74
CA ALA A 79 6.47 4.37 -8.12
C ALA A 79 7.86 4.91 -8.44
N ALA A 80 8.88 4.61 -7.62
CA ALA A 80 10.26 5.01 -7.89
C ALA A 80 10.78 4.43 -9.23
N ARG A 81 10.52 3.14 -9.50
CA ARG A 81 10.88 2.49 -10.77
C ARG A 81 10.13 3.09 -11.98
N ALA A 82 8.92 3.57 -11.78
CA ALA A 82 8.13 4.26 -12.81
C ALA A 82 8.62 5.70 -13.09
N GLY A 83 9.63 6.19 -12.36
CA GLY A 83 10.31 7.45 -12.63
C GLY A 83 9.69 8.66 -11.94
N THR A 84 9.24 8.53 -10.69
CA THR A 84 8.78 9.68 -9.89
C THR A 84 9.93 10.67 -9.66
N ALA A 85 9.61 11.92 -9.38
CA ALA A 85 10.61 12.91 -8.93
C ALA A 85 11.09 12.59 -7.51
N ALA A 86 10.18 12.15 -6.65
CA ALA A 86 10.44 11.67 -5.30
C ALA A 86 9.27 10.80 -4.83
N VAL A 87 9.54 9.84 -3.93
CA VAL A 87 8.51 9.08 -3.23
C VAL A 87 8.86 8.96 -1.76
N THR A 88 7.84 9.19 -0.91
CA THR A 88 7.92 8.99 0.54
C THR A 88 6.83 8.02 0.97
N GLY A 89 7.22 6.91 1.60
CA GLY A 89 6.33 6.00 2.29
C GLY A 89 6.02 6.51 3.70
N TYR A 90 4.78 6.39 4.11
CA TYR A 90 4.29 6.74 5.45
C TYR A 90 3.64 5.53 6.09
N ASP A 91 4.03 5.23 7.31
CA ASP A 91 3.42 4.16 8.10
C ASP A 91 3.55 4.48 9.59
N ILE A 92 2.64 3.95 10.40
CA ILE A 92 2.70 4.09 11.87
C ILE A 92 3.57 3.03 12.51
N ASP A 93 3.79 1.90 11.82
CA ASP A 93 4.61 0.82 12.33
C ASP A 93 6.10 1.12 12.12
N PRO A 94 6.89 1.22 13.20
CA PRO A 94 8.32 1.53 13.10
C PRO A 94 9.14 0.44 12.38
N PHE A 95 8.66 -0.80 12.33
CA PHE A 95 9.34 -1.89 11.60
C PHE A 95 9.35 -1.65 10.09
N CYS A 96 8.40 -0.87 9.56
CA CYS A 96 8.39 -0.46 8.16
C CYS A 96 9.67 0.28 7.75
N ALA A 97 10.31 1.01 8.66
CA ALA A 97 11.57 1.70 8.38
C ALA A 97 12.69 0.73 7.94
N ALA A 98 12.81 -0.39 8.62
CA ALA A 98 13.78 -1.41 8.27
C ALA A 98 13.38 -2.15 6.97
N ALA A 99 12.10 -2.51 6.85
CA ALA A 99 11.56 -3.21 5.68
C ALA A 99 11.78 -2.39 4.40
N ILE A 100 11.38 -1.12 4.39
CA ILE A 100 11.52 -0.23 3.23
C ILE A 100 13.00 -0.02 2.88
N ARG A 101 13.86 0.26 3.87
CA ARG A 101 15.30 0.44 3.63
C ARG A 101 15.92 -0.76 2.96
N LEU A 102 15.62 -1.97 3.42
CA LEU A 102 16.15 -3.21 2.85
C LEU A 102 15.58 -3.48 1.45
N ASN A 103 14.27 -3.29 1.28
CA ASN A 103 13.59 -3.55 0.02
C ASN A 103 13.95 -2.51 -1.06
N ALA A 104 14.07 -1.24 -0.70
CA ALA A 104 14.52 -0.19 -1.61
C ALA A 104 15.96 -0.42 -2.07
N ALA A 105 16.87 -0.80 -1.17
CA ALA A 105 18.25 -1.16 -1.51
C ALA A 105 18.30 -2.37 -2.44
N LEU A 106 17.50 -3.41 -2.18
CA LEU A 106 17.43 -4.62 -3.01
C LEU A 106 16.98 -4.34 -4.45
N ASN A 107 16.18 -3.29 -4.65
CA ASN A 107 15.66 -2.86 -5.95
C ASN A 107 16.41 -1.65 -6.54
N GLU A 108 17.46 -1.19 -5.87
CA GLU A 108 18.29 -0.03 -6.29
C GLU A 108 17.43 1.24 -6.53
N THR A 109 16.40 1.43 -5.70
CA THR A 109 15.47 2.56 -5.82
C THR A 109 15.53 3.47 -4.59
N PRO A 110 15.59 4.80 -4.75
CA PRO A 110 15.51 5.73 -3.63
C PRO A 110 14.05 5.86 -3.17
N VAL A 111 13.78 5.48 -1.92
CA VAL A 111 12.47 5.65 -1.26
C VAL A 111 12.70 6.32 0.09
N GLY A 112 12.07 7.47 0.30
CA GLY A 112 12.00 8.11 1.61
C GLY A 112 10.99 7.40 2.51
N PHE A 113 11.16 7.50 3.84
CA PHE A 113 10.22 6.93 4.80
C PHE A 113 10.06 7.82 6.03
N GLU A 114 8.82 7.96 6.49
CA GLU A 114 8.46 8.64 7.72
C GLU A 114 7.56 7.75 8.59
N ALA A 115 8.05 7.39 9.80
CA ALA A 115 7.31 6.57 10.77
C ALA A 115 6.35 7.47 11.57
N ARG A 116 5.18 7.80 11.02
CA ARG A 116 4.17 8.64 11.67
C ARG A 116 2.80 8.53 11.02
N ASP A 117 1.77 8.88 11.78
CA ASP A 117 0.41 9.08 11.27
C ASP A 117 0.32 10.44 10.57
N ILE A 118 -0.01 10.43 9.28
CA ILE A 118 -0.20 11.64 8.49
C ILE A 118 -1.67 11.96 8.21
N ILE A 119 -2.60 11.17 8.76
CA ILE A 119 -4.03 11.43 8.58
C ILE A 119 -4.36 12.82 9.13
N GLY A 120 -4.96 13.65 8.29
CA GLY A 120 -5.29 15.02 8.66
C GLY A 120 -4.28 16.05 8.14
N GLU A 121 -3.09 15.66 7.71
CA GLU A 121 -2.09 16.54 7.11
C GLU A 121 -2.25 16.65 5.58
N ILE A 122 -1.59 17.61 4.97
CA ILE A 122 -1.46 17.75 3.52
C ILE A 122 0.00 17.47 3.18
N PRO A 123 0.34 16.27 2.71
CA PRO A 123 1.71 15.95 2.35
C PRO A 123 2.18 16.74 1.13
N GLN A 124 3.49 16.97 1.02
CA GLN A 124 4.08 17.59 -0.15
C GLN A 124 4.15 16.59 -1.33
N ALA A 125 3.00 16.22 -1.85
CA ALA A 125 2.85 15.25 -2.91
C ALA A 125 1.87 15.75 -3.99
N ASP A 126 2.08 15.29 -5.21
CA ASP A 126 1.19 15.54 -6.34
C ASP A 126 0.20 14.38 -6.52
N ILE A 127 0.55 13.21 -5.95
CA ILE A 127 -0.28 12.01 -5.96
C ILE A 127 -0.06 11.20 -4.67
N MET A 128 -1.16 10.67 -4.13
CA MET A 128 -1.21 9.70 -3.04
C MET A 128 -1.54 8.32 -3.59
N LEU A 129 -0.79 7.32 -3.15
CA LEU A 129 -1.04 5.91 -3.40
C LEU A 129 -1.42 5.24 -2.08
N ALA A 130 -2.42 4.34 -2.10
CA ALA A 130 -2.87 3.64 -0.90
C ALA A 130 -3.35 2.22 -1.25
N GLY A 131 -2.67 1.22 -0.74
CA GLY A 131 -3.02 -0.20 -0.93
C GLY A 131 -3.68 -0.79 0.31
N ASP A 132 -4.82 -1.47 0.14
CA ASP A 132 -5.53 -2.22 1.20
C ASP A 132 -5.93 -1.42 2.45
N VAL A 133 -6.21 -0.12 2.35
CA VAL A 133 -6.46 0.75 3.51
C VAL A 133 -7.91 0.76 4.01
N PHE A 134 -8.84 0.06 3.36
CA PHE A 134 -10.26 0.03 3.73
C PHE A 134 -10.69 -1.28 4.41
N PHE A 135 -9.79 -1.97 5.09
CA PHE A 135 -10.07 -3.23 5.80
C PHE A 135 -10.69 -3.02 7.18
N ASP A 136 -10.51 -1.86 7.79
CA ASP A 136 -10.96 -1.52 9.12
C ASP A 136 -11.91 -0.30 9.11
N ALA A 137 -12.98 -0.36 9.94
CA ALA A 137 -14.02 0.68 9.97
C ALA A 137 -13.52 2.01 10.52
N ASP A 138 -12.66 1.99 11.54
CA ASP A 138 -12.15 3.19 12.20
C ASP A 138 -11.16 3.89 11.27
N MET A 139 -10.31 3.12 10.62
CA MET A 139 -9.40 3.60 9.58
C MET A 139 -10.19 4.26 8.45
N ALA A 140 -11.21 3.58 7.90
CA ALA A 140 -12.05 4.10 6.82
C ALA A 140 -12.74 5.42 7.19
N ARG A 141 -13.28 5.53 8.43
CA ARG A 141 -13.89 6.78 8.93
C ARG A 141 -12.90 7.94 9.01
N ARG A 142 -11.63 7.68 9.30
CA ARG A 142 -10.59 8.69 9.40
C ARG A 142 -10.06 9.12 8.03
N ILE A 143 -9.80 8.16 7.14
CA ILE A 143 -9.18 8.46 5.84
C ILE A 143 -10.17 9.01 4.81
N THR A 144 -11.45 8.63 4.83
CA THR A 144 -12.44 9.11 3.85
C THR A 144 -12.53 10.64 3.79
N PRO A 145 -12.81 11.37 4.88
CA PRO A 145 -12.84 12.83 4.84
C PRO A 145 -11.47 13.47 4.58
N TRP A 146 -10.40 12.77 4.94
CA TRP A 146 -9.06 13.23 4.66
C TRP A 146 -8.74 13.14 3.16
N PHE A 147 -9.07 12.03 2.50
CA PHE A 147 -8.91 11.86 1.06
C PHE A 147 -9.75 12.87 0.27
N ASP A 148 -10.99 13.16 0.71
CA ASP A 148 -11.80 14.22 0.10
C ASP A 148 -11.08 15.58 0.16
N ARG A 149 -10.51 15.92 1.31
CA ARG A 149 -9.76 17.15 1.47
C ARG A 149 -8.49 17.21 0.61
N LEU A 150 -7.73 16.12 0.53
CA LEU A 150 -6.55 16.03 -0.34
C LEU A 150 -6.93 16.18 -1.81
N SER A 151 -7.99 15.50 -2.24
CA SER A 151 -8.53 15.61 -3.61
C SER A 151 -8.96 17.03 -3.94
N ALA A 152 -9.65 17.71 -3.02
CA ALA A 152 -10.03 19.12 -3.17
C ALA A 152 -8.82 20.07 -3.24
N GLN A 153 -7.66 19.68 -2.73
CA GLN A 153 -6.39 20.40 -2.84
C GLN A 153 -5.60 20.05 -4.12
N GLY A 154 -6.18 19.22 -4.99
CA GLY A 154 -5.57 18.83 -6.27
C GLY A 154 -4.58 17.65 -6.17
N ILE A 155 -4.49 16.99 -5.03
CA ILE A 155 -3.69 15.77 -4.90
C ILE A 155 -4.50 14.60 -5.47
N ALA A 156 -4.00 13.98 -6.54
CA ALA A 156 -4.61 12.79 -7.11
C ALA A 156 -4.46 11.61 -6.13
N ILE A 157 -5.49 10.75 -5.99
CA ILE A 157 -5.41 9.60 -5.09
C ILE A 157 -5.77 8.34 -5.86
N LEU A 158 -4.91 7.33 -5.77
CA LEU A 158 -5.16 6.00 -6.30
C LEU A 158 -5.19 4.99 -5.15
N VAL A 159 -6.20 4.12 -5.19
CA VAL A 159 -6.42 3.08 -4.18
C VAL A 159 -6.41 1.72 -4.84
N GLY A 160 -5.60 0.80 -4.32
CA GLY A 160 -5.67 -0.62 -4.66
C GLY A 160 -6.49 -1.37 -3.61
N ASP A 161 -7.57 -2.03 -4.02
CA ASP A 161 -8.51 -2.66 -3.07
C ASP A 161 -9.14 -3.94 -3.64
N PRO A 162 -9.09 -5.07 -2.90
CA PRO A 162 -9.66 -6.35 -3.33
C PRO A 162 -11.16 -6.49 -3.01
N GLY A 163 -11.86 -5.40 -2.71
CA GLY A 163 -13.26 -5.42 -2.29
C GLY A 163 -13.43 -5.45 -0.77
N ARG A 164 -12.61 -4.68 -0.05
CA ARG A 164 -12.73 -4.53 1.41
C ARG A 164 -14.07 -3.89 1.77
N ALA A 165 -14.60 -4.28 2.93
CA ALA A 165 -15.97 -3.96 3.34
C ALA A 165 -16.24 -2.44 3.51
N TYR A 166 -15.22 -1.66 3.74
CA TYR A 166 -15.36 -0.24 4.09
C TYR A 166 -14.93 0.74 2.98
N LEU A 167 -14.65 0.23 1.77
CA LEU A 167 -14.38 1.10 0.62
C LEU A 167 -15.66 1.87 0.24
N PRO A 168 -15.66 3.22 0.25
CA PRO A 168 -16.83 4.01 -0.10
C PRO A 168 -17.02 4.04 -1.62
N ALA A 169 -17.92 3.20 -2.11
CA ALA A 169 -18.16 2.99 -3.55
C ALA A 169 -18.65 4.24 -4.30
N ASP A 170 -19.26 5.18 -3.58
CA ASP A 170 -19.75 6.46 -4.11
C ASP A 170 -18.64 7.51 -4.31
N ARG A 171 -17.44 7.26 -3.82
CA ARG A 171 -16.30 8.20 -3.85
C ARG A 171 -15.16 7.77 -4.74
N VAL A 172 -15.34 6.67 -5.46
CA VAL A 172 -14.27 6.09 -6.29
C VAL A 172 -14.76 5.76 -7.70
N SER A 173 -13.89 5.95 -8.68
CA SER A 173 -14.08 5.45 -10.05
C SER A 173 -13.05 4.38 -10.37
N ARG A 174 -13.50 3.26 -10.94
CA ARG A 174 -12.62 2.15 -11.27
C ARG A 174 -11.74 2.47 -12.48
N LEU A 175 -10.44 2.30 -12.35
CA LEU A 175 -9.47 2.45 -13.42
C LEU A 175 -9.13 1.09 -14.07
N ALA A 176 -8.92 0.05 -13.26
CA ALA A 176 -8.53 -1.27 -13.73
C ALA A 176 -8.99 -2.36 -12.75
N THR A 177 -8.99 -3.60 -13.23
CA THR A 177 -9.23 -4.82 -12.44
C THR A 177 -8.11 -5.80 -12.74
N TYR A 178 -7.56 -6.42 -11.71
CA TYR A 178 -6.51 -7.41 -11.76
C TYR A 178 -6.94 -8.70 -11.04
N GLU A 179 -6.50 -9.84 -11.54
CA GLU A 179 -6.57 -11.12 -10.84
C GLU A 179 -5.22 -11.34 -10.17
N VAL A 180 -5.16 -11.04 -8.87
CA VAL A 180 -3.91 -11.06 -8.10
C VAL A 180 -3.75 -12.43 -7.45
N PRO A 181 -2.70 -13.20 -7.77
CA PRO A 181 -2.38 -14.42 -7.05
C PRO A 181 -2.01 -14.07 -5.60
N VAL A 182 -2.63 -14.80 -4.68
CA VAL A 182 -2.45 -14.64 -3.24
C VAL A 182 -2.41 -16.02 -2.57
N THR A 183 -2.14 -16.09 -1.30
CA THR A 183 -2.20 -17.34 -0.56
C THR A 183 -3.45 -17.41 0.29
N ARG A 184 -4.02 -18.60 0.45
CA ARG A 184 -5.23 -18.81 1.26
C ARG A 184 -5.04 -18.42 2.72
N ALA A 185 -3.83 -18.53 3.23
CA ALA A 185 -3.51 -18.15 4.60
C ALA A 185 -3.63 -16.64 4.86
N LEU A 186 -3.40 -15.81 3.83
CA LEU A 186 -3.45 -14.36 3.94
C LEU A 186 -4.80 -13.75 3.51
N GLU A 187 -5.43 -14.33 2.48
CA GLU A 187 -6.56 -13.68 1.79
C GLU A 187 -7.78 -14.59 1.58
N ASP A 188 -7.84 -15.75 2.23
CA ASP A 188 -8.92 -16.76 2.08
C ASP A 188 -9.19 -17.22 0.63
N ALA A 189 -8.24 -17.00 -0.28
CA ALA A 189 -8.37 -17.30 -1.70
C ALA A 189 -6.99 -17.61 -2.31
N GLU A 190 -6.95 -18.13 -3.52
CA GLU A 190 -5.73 -18.30 -4.32
C GLU A 190 -5.57 -17.18 -5.35
N ILE A 191 -6.68 -16.55 -5.71
CA ILE A 191 -6.74 -15.39 -6.59
C ILE A 191 -7.75 -14.40 -6.01
N LYS A 192 -7.31 -13.15 -5.83
CA LYS A 192 -8.18 -12.03 -5.45
C LYS A 192 -8.44 -11.13 -6.65
N ARG A 193 -9.70 -10.97 -7.01
CA ARG A 193 -10.11 -9.94 -7.96
C ARG A 193 -9.98 -8.57 -7.29
N THR A 194 -8.96 -7.84 -7.69
CA THR A 194 -8.55 -6.58 -7.05
C THR A 194 -8.70 -5.43 -8.03
N ASN A 195 -9.29 -4.33 -7.58
CA ASN A 195 -9.47 -3.16 -8.41
C ASN A 195 -8.47 -2.06 -8.03
N VAL A 196 -8.08 -1.28 -9.04
CA VAL A 196 -7.43 0.01 -8.83
C VAL A 196 -8.47 1.10 -9.09
N TRP A 197 -8.61 1.97 -8.12
CA TRP A 197 -9.59 3.03 -8.09
C TRP A 197 -8.91 4.40 -8.11
N ARG A 198 -9.58 5.36 -8.73
CA ARG A 198 -9.29 6.79 -8.54
C ARG A 198 -10.30 7.35 -7.55
N TRP A 199 -9.82 8.06 -6.56
CA TRP A 199 -10.69 8.84 -5.67
C TRP A 199 -11.27 10.03 -6.43
N THR A 200 -12.59 10.18 -6.35
CA THR A 200 -13.33 11.26 -7.03
C THR A 200 -13.83 12.33 -6.06
N GLY A 201 -13.83 12.01 -4.76
CA GLY A 201 -14.40 12.87 -3.72
C GLY A 201 -15.91 12.75 -3.61
N ALA A 202 -16.50 13.65 -2.82
CA ALA A 202 -17.96 13.75 -2.62
C ALA A 202 -18.61 14.49 -3.78
#